data_d08d819599c2c153cf3945806b2cfd7b
#
_entry.id   d08d819599c2c153cf3945806b2cfd7b
#
_cell.length_a   1.000
_cell.length_b   1.000
_cell.length_c   1.000
_cell.angle_alpha   90.00
_cell.angle_beta   90.00
_cell.angle_gamma   90.00
#
_symmetry.space_group_name_H-M   'P 1'
#
loop_
_entity.id
_entity.type
_entity.pdbx_description
1 polymer ?
#
loop_
_entity_poly.entity_id
_entity_poly.type
_entity_poly.pdbx_seq_one_letter_code
_entity_poly.pdbx_strand_id
1 'polypeptide(L)'
;FGNLAVGRYKNASQAYNDLVEDALHDYGHDPYNGTISTTNGFIIFKDSPRYGTKAFGKWVDKVLDSTQKWGECACVEITGAVLKRIKESRGYKGKKGIKAFYFVGWASC
;
A
#
# COMPACT_ATOMS: atom_id res chain seq x y z
N PHE A 1 1.46 -8.80 -4.44
CA PHE A 1 1.90 -8.23 -3.17
C PHE A 1 0.82 -7.35 -2.53
N GLY A 2 0.93 -7.15 -1.21
CA GLY A 2 0.11 -6.19 -0.50
C GLY A 2 0.94 -5.61 0.64
N ASN A 3 1.13 -4.29 0.66
CA ASN A 3 1.98 -3.62 1.64
C ASN A 3 1.23 -2.45 2.30
N LEU A 4 1.31 -2.39 3.62
CA LEU A 4 0.73 -1.30 4.40
C LEU A 4 1.84 -0.35 4.87
N ALA A 5 1.72 0.93 4.50
CA ALA A 5 2.64 1.98 4.96
C ALA A 5 1.93 2.86 5.99
N VAL A 6 2.52 2.99 7.17
CA VAL A 6 1.99 3.82 8.25
C VAL A 6 3.09 4.74 8.75
N GLY A 7 2.85 6.04 8.77
CA GLY A 7 3.84 7.00 9.23
C GLY A 7 3.44 8.44 8.96
N ARG A 8 4.40 9.34 9.11
CA ARG A 8 4.20 10.77 8.88
C ARG A 8 4.43 11.12 7.43
N TYR A 9 3.52 10.72 6.57
CA TYR A 9 3.61 11.00 5.14
C TYR A 9 2.78 12.23 4.78
N LYS A 10 3.29 13.06 3.86
CA LYS A 10 2.52 14.17 3.30
C LYS A 10 1.47 13.67 2.33
N ASN A 11 1.78 12.63 1.60
CA ASN A 11 0.91 12.09 0.56
C ASN A 11 1.28 10.63 0.25
N ALA A 12 0.53 10.02 -0.66
CA ALA A 12 0.75 8.64 -1.08
C ALA A 12 2.12 8.43 -1.76
N SER A 13 2.63 9.44 -2.45
CA SER A 13 3.94 9.36 -3.11
C SER A 13 5.07 9.12 -2.13
N GLN A 14 5.06 9.79 -0.98
CA GLN A 14 6.06 9.56 0.05
C GLN A 14 5.99 8.15 0.61
N ALA A 15 4.76 7.66 0.87
CA ALA A 15 4.56 6.30 1.37
C ALA A 15 5.04 5.26 0.35
N TYR A 16 4.73 5.47 -0.92
CA TYR A 16 5.15 4.58 -2.00
C TYR A 16 6.68 4.52 -2.11
N ASN A 17 7.35 5.70 -2.12
CA ASN A 17 8.80 5.76 -2.21
C ASN A 17 9.47 5.08 -1.02
N ASP A 18 8.93 5.23 0.18
CA ASP A 18 9.45 4.59 1.38
C ASP A 18 9.40 3.07 1.27
N LEU A 19 8.26 2.53 0.80
CA LEU A 19 8.11 1.09 0.60
C LEU A 19 9.04 0.57 -0.50
N VAL A 20 9.21 1.32 -1.58
CA VAL A 20 10.12 0.95 -2.68
C VAL A 20 11.56 0.92 -2.17
N GLU A 21 11.99 1.92 -1.43
CA GLU A 21 13.33 1.97 -0.84
C GLU A 21 13.58 0.80 0.11
N ASP A 22 12.62 0.47 0.97
CA ASP A 22 12.72 -0.67 1.87
C ASP A 22 12.87 -1.98 1.09
N ALA A 23 12.09 -2.17 0.02
CA ALA A 23 12.17 -3.35 -0.81
C ALA A 23 13.52 -3.45 -1.52
N LEU A 24 14.03 -2.34 -2.04
CA LEU A 24 15.34 -2.28 -2.69
C LEU A 24 16.47 -2.59 -1.70
N HIS A 25 16.34 -2.11 -0.48
CA HIS A 25 17.30 -2.39 0.58
C HIS A 25 17.35 -3.88 0.93
N ASP A 26 16.19 -4.52 1.04
CA ASP A 26 16.07 -5.92 1.44
C ASP A 26 16.40 -6.91 0.31
N TYR A 27 16.00 -6.58 -0.93
CA TYR A 27 16.05 -7.50 -2.07
C TYR A 27 16.95 -7.04 -3.22
N GLY A 28 17.50 -5.84 -3.13
CA GLY A 28 18.34 -5.27 -4.20
C GLY A 28 17.51 -4.82 -5.40
N HIS A 29 18.16 -4.73 -6.56
CA HIS A 29 17.54 -4.24 -7.80
C HIS A 29 17.09 -5.35 -8.76
N ASP A 30 16.90 -6.56 -8.25
CA ASP A 30 16.40 -7.68 -9.05
C ASP A 30 14.96 -7.38 -9.49
N PRO A 31 14.66 -7.32 -10.81
CA PRO A 31 13.31 -7.03 -11.28
C PRO A 31 12.31 -8.16 -11.01
N TYR A 32 12.76 -9.31 -10.55
CA TYR A 32 11.91 -10.46 -10.27
C TYR A 32 11.77 -10.77 -8.78
N ASN A 33 11.97 -9.77 -7.93
CA ASN A 33 11.94 -9.99 -6.48
C ASN A 33 10.53 -10.09 -5.87
N GLY A 34 9.46 -9.89 -6.67
CA GLY A 34 8.09 -10.05 -6.20
C GLY A 34 7.59 -8.95 -5.27
N THR A 35 8.25 -7.79 -5.23
CA THR A 35 7.90 -6.69 -4.34
C THR A 35 7.40 -5.46 -5.07
N ILE A 36 6.97 -4.46 -4.28
CA ILE A 36 6.50 -3.17 -4.78
C ILE A 36 7.57 -2.45 -5.62
N SER A 37 8.86 -2.75 -5.42
CA SER A 37 9.94 -2.12 -6.18
C SER A 37 9.92 -2.45 -7.66
N THR A 38 9.18 -3.49 -8.06
CA THR A 38 9.04 -3.88 -9.47
C THR A 38 7.92 -3.13 -10.18
N THR A 39 7.16 -2.27 -9.50
CA THR A 39 6.08 -1.50 -10.09
C THR A 39 6.57 -0.17 -10.66
N ASN A 40 5.78 0.42 -11.57
CA ASN A 40 6.08 1.71 -12.22
C ASN A 40 5.38 2.90 -11.58
N GLY A 41 4.88 2.75 -10.37
CA GLY A 41 4.13 3.78 -9.69
C GLY A 41 2.83 3.23 -9.12
N PHE A 42 1.87 4.10 -8.87
CA PHE A 42 0.61 3.69 -8.27
C PHE A 42 -0.55 4.56 -8.76
N ILE A 43 -1.77 4.00 -8.63
CA ILE A 43 -3.03 4.72 -8.91
C ILE A 43 -3.83 4.72 -7.61
N ILE A 44 -4.29 5.91 -7.19
CA ILE A 44 -5.10 6.05 -5.98
C ILE A 44 -6.56 5.73 -6.29
N PHE A 45 -7.15 4.81 -5.51
CA PHE A 45 -8.56 4.46 -5.58
C PHE A 45 -9.26 5.02 -4.35
N LYS A 46 -10.33 5.79 -4.56
CA LYS A 46 -11.06 6.44 -3.46
C LYS A 46 -12.33 5.69 -3.06
N ASP A 47 -12.81 4.78 -3.90
CA ASP A 47 -14.10 4.10 -3.71
C ASP A 47 -13.96 2.67 -3.18
N SER A 48 -12.86 2.37 -2.52
CA SER A 48 -12.66 1.04 -1.95
C SER A 48 -13.55 0.79 -0.74
N PRO A 49 -13.94 -0.47 -0.48
CA PRO A 49 -14.55 -0.84 0.80
C PRO A 49 -13.59 -0.60 1.98
N ARG A 50 -14.10 -0.71 3.20
CA ARG A 50 -13.28 -0.52 4.40
C ARG A 50 -12.17 -1.57 4.47
N TYR A 51 -10.96 -1.13 4.72
CA TYR A 51 -9.79 -1.99 4.90
C TYR A 51 -10.03 -3.00 6.02
N GLY A 52 -9.62 -4.25 5.76
CA GLY A 52 -9.75 -5.33 6.75
C GLY A 52 -11.08 -6.07 6.71
N THR A 53 -11.97 -5.77 5.77
CA THR A 53 -13.26 -6.45 5.63
C THR A 53 -13.22 -7.47 4.50
N LYS A 54 -14.20 -8.38 4.46
CA LYS A 54 -14.37 -9.33 3.34
C LYS A 54 -14.64 -8.59 2.03
N ALA A 55 -15.41 -7.51 2.09
CA ALA A 55 -15.69 -6.67 0.92
C ALA A 55 -14.41 -6.07 0.36
N PHE A 56 -13.47 -5.66 1.22
CA PHE A 56 -12.17 -5.16 0.80
C PHE A 56 -11.37 -6.24 0.07
N GLY A 57 -11.34 -7.47 0.58
CA GLY A 57 -10.67 -8.58 -0.08
C GLY A 57 -11.20 -8.86 -1.48
N LYS A 58 -12.53 -8.86 -1.65
CA LYS A 58 -13.15 -9.02 -2.98
C LYS A 58 -12.80 -7.86 -3.90
N TRP A 59 -12.77 -6.65 -3.39
CA TRP A 59 -12.38 -5.47 -4.15
C TRP A 59 -10.92 -5.57 -4.62
N VAL A 60 -10.03 -6.03 -3.75
CA VAL A 60 -8.62 -6.26 -4.10
C VAL A 60 -8.50 -7.26 -5.25
N ASP A 61 -9.24 -8.35 -5.22
CA ASP A 61 -9.23 -9.34 -6.29
C ASP A 61 -9.66 -8.72 -7.62
N LYS A 62 -10.69 -7.87 -7.63
CA LYS A 62 -11.13 -7.16 -8.83
C LYS A 62 -10.06 -6.22 -9.36
N VAL A 63 -9.39 -5.51 -8.46
CA VAL A 63 -8.32 -4.58 -8.84
C VAL A 63 -7.15 -5.36 -9.44
N LEU A 64 -6.77 -6.48 -8.85
CA LEU A 64 -5.70 -7.32 -9.37
C LEU A 64 -6.01 -7.84 -10.76
N ASP A 65 -7.28 -8.19 -11.04
CA ASP A 65 -7.70 -8.63 -12.37
C ASP A 65 -7.58 -7.52 -13.42
N SER A 66 -7.66 -6.25 -13.01
CA SER A 66 -7.60 -5.11 -13.92
C SER A 66 -6.23 -4.47 -14.04
N THR A 67 -5.27 -4.81 -13.16
CA THR A 67 -3.92 -4.26 -13.22
C THR A 67 -2.99 -5.17 -14.00
N GLN A 68 -1.89 -4.61 -14.49
CA GLN A 68 -0.91 -5.34 -15.28
C GLN A 68 0.35 -5.61 -14.46
N LYS A 69 0.94 -6.77 -14.71
CA LYS A 69 2.29 -7.06 -14.23
C LYS A 69 3.26 -6.03 -14.79
N TRP A 70 4.19 -5.53 -13.97
CA TRP A 70 5.14 -4.46 -14.34
C TRP A 70 4.49 -3.08 -14.48
N GLY A 71 3.18 -2.98 -14.28
CA GLY A 71 2.48 -1.71 -14.33
C GLY A 71 2.40 -1.03 -12.98
N GLU A 72 1.46 -0.09 -12.87
CA GLU A 72 1.20 0.63 -11.64
C GLU A 72 0.42 -0.25 -10.66
N CYS A 73 0.72 -0.11 -9.37
CA CYS A 73 -0.06 -0.80 -8.34
C CYS A 73 -1.25 0.07 -7.89
N ALA A 74 -2.18 -0.53 -7.17
CA ALA A 74 -3.30 0.19 -6.59
C ALA A 74 -2.91 0.72 -5.21
N CYS A 75 -3.36 1.93 -4.88
CA CYS A 75 -3.14 2.57 -3.59
C CYS A 75 -4.46 2.99 -2.98
N VAL A 76 -4.66 2.70 -1.71
CA VAL A 76 -5.84 3.10 -0.95
C VAL A 76 -5.39 3.82 0.32
N GLU A 77 -5.90 5.04 0.52
CA GLU A 77 -5.67 5.75 1.78
C GLU A 77 -6.65 5.24 2.83
N ILE A 78 -6.14 4.89 4.01
CA ILE A 78 -6.94 4.40 5.11
C ILE A 78 -7.21 5.54 6.07
N THR A 79 -8.49 5.81 6.38
CA THR A 79 -8.90 6.91 7.23
C THR A 79 -9.92 6.45 8.28
N GLY A 80 -10.31 7.36 9.18
CA GLY A 80 -11.38 7.12 10.15
C GLY A 80 -11.03 6.12 11.24
N ALA A 81 -12.00 5.31 11.65
CA ALA A 81 -11.84 4.36 12.74
C ALA A 81 -10.79 3.29 12.46
N VAL A 82 -10.66 2.88 11.20
CA VAL A 82 -9.66 1.89 10.81
C VAL A 82 -8.25 2.46 10.99
N LEU A 83 -8.04 3.70 10.58
CA LEU A 83 -6.75 4.38 10.80
C LEU A 83 -6.42 4.48 12.29
N LYS A 84 -7.42 4.80 13.11
CA LYS A 84 -7.25 4.87 14.56
C LYS A 84 -6.75 3.55 15.13
N ARG A 85 -7.35 2.43 14.73
CA ARG A 85 -6.92 1.09 15.17
C ARG A 85 -5.49 0.79 14.74
N ILE A 86 -5.15 1.12 13.52
CA ILE A 86 -3.79 0.90 12.98
C ILE A 86 -2.78 1.71 13.76
N LYS A 87 -3.08 2.98 14.05
CA LYS A 87 -2.21 3.84 14.86
C LYS A 87 -1.96 3.23 16.24
N GLU A 88 -3.00 2.75 16.89
CA GLU A 88 -2.87 2.11 18.21
C GLU A 88 -1.98 0.86 18.12
N SER A 89 -2.20 0.04 17.10
CA SER A 89 -1.43 -1.18 16.88
C SER A 89 0.05 -0.92 16.60
N ARG A 90 0.37 0.23 15.97
CA ARG A 90 1.75 0.59 15.58
C ARG A 90 2.44 1.53 16.58
N GLY A 91 1.80 1.84 17.70
CA GLY A 91 2.39 2.72 18.71
C GLY A 91 2.28 4.21 18.41
N TYR A 92 1.38 4.61 17.51
CA TYR A 92 1.15 6.00 17.14
C TYR A 92 -0.09 6.60 17.80
N LYS A 93 -0.64 5.94 18.81
CA LYS A 93 -1.84 6.43 19.50
C LYS A 93 -1.66 7.87 19.99
N GLY A 94 -2.61 8.74 19.65
CA GLY A 94 -2.57 10.15 20.06
C GLY A 94 -1.61 11.03 19.25
N LYS A 95 -0.86 10.47 18.31
CA LYS A 95 0.06 11.25 17.47
C LYS A 95 -0.67 11.84 16.27
N LYS A 96 -0.34 13.08 15.92
CA LYS A 96 -0.94 13.78 14.78
C LYS A 96 -0.08 13.59 13.54
N GLY A 97 -0.69 13.78 12.36
CA GLY A 97 0.02 13.73 11.08
C GLY A 97 0.34 12.32 10.59
N ILE A 98 -0.17 11.29 11.26
CA ILE A 98 0.03 9.90 10.83
C ILE A 98 -0.99 9.56 9.75
N LYS A 99 -0.51 9.01 8.65
CA LYS A 99 -1.35 8.51 7.54
C LYS A 99 -1.02 7.05 7.29
N ALA A 100 -1.99 6.34 6.73
CA ALA A 100 -1.82 4.94 6.35
C ALA A 100 -2.27 4.74 4.90
N PHE A 101 -1.47 4.04 4.13
CA PHE A 101 -1.76 3.72 2.73
C PHE A 101 -1.52 2.24 2.49
N TYR A 102 -2.45 1.59 1.80
CA TYR A 102 -2.30 0.20 1.40
C TYR A 102 -2.03 0.12 -0.09
N PHE A 103 -0.95 -0.55 -0.45
CA PHE A 103 -0.55 -0.74 -1.85
C PHE A 103 -0.69 -2.21 -2.19
N VAL A 104 -1.37 -2.51 -3.29
CA VAL A 104 -1.60 -3.88 -3.75
C VAL A 104 -1.44 -3.94 -5.26
N GLY A 105 -0.85 -5.03 -5.75
CA GLY A 105 -0.66 -5.19 -7.18
C GLY A 105 0.02 -6.49 -7.54
N TRP A 106 0.20 -6.68 -8.84
CA TRP A 106 0.98 -7.77 -9.37
C TRP A 106 2.46 -7.42 -9.28
N ALA A 107 3.27 -8.40 -8.95
CA ALA A 107 4.72 -8.25 -8.94
C ALA A 107 5.35 -9.43 -9.65
N SER A 108 6.51 -9.20 -10.25
CA SER A 108 7.29 -10.25 -10.89
C SER A 108 7.91 -11.17 -9.85
N CYS A 109 7.76 -12.44 -10.04
CA CYS A 109 8.40 -13.44 -9.19
C CYS A 109 9.27 -14.39 -10.00
#